data_bc8bcf0d9123b1cdbd2492d928aa703c
#
_entry.id   bc8bcf0d9123b1cdbd2492d928aa703c
#
_cell.length_a   1.000
_cell.length_b   1.000
_cell.length_c   1.000
_cell.angle_alpha   90.00
_cell.angle_beta   90.00
_cell.angle_gamma   90.00
#
_symmetry.space_group_name_H-M   'P 1'
#
loop_
_entity.id
_entity.type
_entity.pdbx_description
1 polymer ?
#
loop_
_entity_poly.entity_id
_entity_poly.type
_entity_poly.pdbx_seq_one_letter_code
_entity_poly.pdbx_strand_id
1 'polypeptide(L)'
;MLLLISYAYYMYASAPALAFILCSTLSTYACGRWIEKLQKDGKTGKCALMLAMLLNLGILGVLKYTNFVITNINVVTHQHFSMVNFILPLGISYYTFQTIGYLLDVYWKRIPAERHLGKYALFVAFFPQLLQGPIGRYKTLANQLFEGHAWSFHNMKYGLERILWGFFKKMVLADWAAVYCDAIFGDPHKYAGAAAFGVLLYTVELYGNFAGGIDVMLGVANMFGVNLDENFKRPFFATSITDFWHRWHITLGTWMKDYVFYPLTLSKFMMKVGNGSRKAFGKKIGRNVPVAITNLIVFFIVGIWHGPTWNNIGWGLYNGVIIALSGFLAGSFRTWKKKLHINDKAFGYRVFMMLRTFVLMNLSWYFDCVDSVKTAWYMIVQSVTNFHPSTLLTISSGKLGVAFTPYALLILGVGCVILFIVSVIQERGVKMRDALSKLPFYAQFAVFTVLLICIGLLSPMAVARGFIYAQF
;
A
#
# COMPACT_ATOMS: atom_id res chain seq x y z
N MET A 1 -25.44 15.36 -1.08
CA MET A 1 -25.44 14.43 -2.23
C MET A 1 -24.27 13.43 -2.15
N LEU A 2 -23.02 13.85 -2.08
CA LEU A 2 -21.84 12.92 -2.02
C LEU A 2 -21.93 11.90 -0.87
N LEU A 3 -22.40 12.28 0.32
CA LEU A 3 -22.58 11.37 1.45
C LEU A 3 -23.58 10.25 1.13
N LEU A 4 -24.70 10.60 0.51
CA LEU A 4 -25.74 9.62 0.13
C LEU A 4 -25.20 8.65 -0.92
N ILE A 5 -24.47 9.14 -1.91
CA ILE A 5 -23.82 8.29 -2.93
C ILE A 5 -22.81 7.36 -2.27
N SER A 6 -22.00 7.87 -1.33
CA SER A 6 -20.99 7.07 -0.62
C SER A 6 -21.64 5.95 0.20
N TYR A 7 -22.69 6.21 0.93
CA TYR A 7 -23.39 5.17 1.66
C TYR A 7 -24.17 4.21 0.76
N ALA A 8 -24.79 4.69 -0.33
CA ALA A 8 -25.44 3.82 -1.31
C ALA A 8 -24.44 2.85 -1.96
N TYR A 9 -23.26 3.36 -2.34
CA TYR A 9 -22.15 2.54 -2.84
C TYR A 9 -21.71 1.50 -1.80
N TYR A 10 -21.56 1.89 -0.54
CA TYR A 10 -21.15 0.98 0.53
C TYR A 10 -22.23 -0.09 0.80
N MET A 11 -23.50 0.27 0.79
CA MET A 11 -24.62 -0.67 0.93
C MET A 11 -24.67 -1.68 -0.23
N TYR A 12 -24.46 -1.22 -1.45
CA TYR A 12 -24.38 -2.09 -2.62
C TYR A 12 -23.25 -3.13 -2.50
N ALA A 13 -22.09 -2.70 -2.01
CA ALA A 13 -20.94 -3.58 -1.83
C ALA A 13 -21.13 -4.56 -0.65
N SER A 14 -21.69 -4.11 0.49
CA SER A 14 -21.91 -4.92 1.68
C SER A 14 -22.88 -4.29 2.65
N ALA A 15 -24.18 -4.53 2.48
CA ALA A 15 -25.22 -3.96 3.35
C ALA A 15 -25.03 -4.29 4.86
N PRO A 16 -24.70 -5.53 5.29
CA PRO A 16 -24.46 -5.81 6.70
C PRO A 16 -23.27 -5.07 7.30
N ALA A 17 -22.27 -4.73 6.47
CA ALA A 17 -21.08 -4.02 6.91
C ALA A 17 -21.32 -2.52 7.19
N LEU A 18 -22.47 -1.96 6.78
CA LEU A 18 -22.83 -0.57 7.03
C LEU A 18 -22.82 -0.24 8.53
N ALA A 19 -23.24 -1.17 9.39
CA ALA A 19 -23.26 -0.98 10.83
C ALA A 19 -21.86 -0.66 11.40
N PHE A 20 -20.81 -1.27 10.86
CA PHE A 20 -19.44 -1.05 11.34
C PHE A 20 -18.90 0.34 10.99
N ILE A 21 -19.11 0.81 9.76
CA ILE A 21 -18.67 2.16 9.37
C ILE A 21 -19.48 3.24 10.09
N LEU A 22 -20.77 3.02 10.34
CA LEU A 22 -21.61 3.91 11.15
C LEU A 22 -21.14 3.93 12.61
N CYS A 23 -20.86 2.75 13.21
CA CYS A 23 -20.33 2.65 14.56
C CYS A 23 -18.99 3.38 14.69
N SER A 24 -18.07 3.16 13.74
CA SER A 24 -16.78 3.86 13.70
C SER A 24 -16.97 5.38 13.56
N THR A 25 -17.83 5.82 12.65
CA THR A 25 -18.13 7.25 12.43
C THR A 25 -18.70 7.90 13.69
N LEU A 26 -19.74 7.32 14.29
CA LEU A 26 -20.42 7.90 15.45
C LEU A 26 -19.53 7.90 16.70
N SER A 27 -18.83 6.79 16.97
CA SER A 27 -17.94 6.68 18.13
C SER A 27 -16.79 7.68 18.05
N THR A 28 -16.13 7.78 16.88
CA THR A 28 -14.98 8.68 16.72
C THR A 28 -15.38 10.14 16.64
N TYR A 29 -16.56 10.47 16.07
CA TYR A 29 -17.13 11.80 16.14
C TYR A 29 -17.41 12.22 17.58
N ALA A 30 -18.16 11.39 18.34
CA ALA A 30 -18.52 11.68 19.71
C ALA A 30 -17.27 11.81 20.61
N CYS A 31 -16.31 10.90 20.48
CA CYS A 31 -15.07 10.96 21.24
C CYS A 31 -14.20 12.16 20.85
N GLY A 32 -14.14 12.55 19.56
CA GLY A 32 -13.45 13.77 19.14
C GLY A 32 -14.01 15.02 19.80
N ARG A 33 -15.34 15.16 19.83
CA ARG A 33 -16.04 16.23 20.54
C ARG A 33 -15.79 16.18 22.06
N TRP A 34 -15.79 15.00 22.64
CA TRP A 34 -15.51 14.80 24.06
C TRP A 34 -14.05 15.14 24.42
N ILE A 35 -13.08 14.77 23.61
CA ILE A 35 -11.67 15.17 23.77
C ILE A 35 -11.55 16.70 23.81
N GLU A 36 -12.14 17.40 22.82
CA GLU A 36 -12.08 18.87 22.76
C GLU A 36 -12.74 19.52 23.99
N LYS A 37 -13.89 18.99 24.46
CA LYS A 37 -14.57 19.47 25.67
C LYS A 37 -13.68 19.29 26.90
N LEU A 38 -13.15 18.09 27.12
CA LEU A 38 -12.26 17.81 28.25
C LEU A 38 -11.02 18.71 28.24
N GLN A 39 -10.47 18.97 27.06
CA GLN A 39 -9.29 19.86 26.93
C GLN A 39 -9.62 21.32 27.25
N LYS A 40 -10.84 21.80 26.95
CA LYS A 40 -11.32 23.13 27.37
C LYS A 40 -11.49 23.21 28.89
N ASP A 41 -11.90 22.09 29.51
CA ASP A 41 -12.03 21.96 30.97
C ASP A 41 -10.68 21.69 31.67
N GLY A 42 -9.54 21.88 30.98
CA GLY A 42 -8.19 21.67 31.52
C GLY A 42 -7.78 20.20 31.68
N LYS A 43 -8.58 19.24 31.22
CA LYS A 43 -8.30 17.80 31.29
C LYS A 43 -7.59 17.30 30.01
N THR A 44 -6.87 16.18 30.08
CA THR A 44 -6.07 15.68 28.96
C THR A 44 -6.87 15.07 27.81
N GLY A 45 -8.14 14.65 28.06
CA GLY A 45 -8.95 13.93 27.06
C GLY A 45 -8.48 12.50 26.75
N LYS A 46 -7.49 11.97 27.50
CA LYS A 46 -6.88 10.65 27.28
C LYS A 46 -7.89 9.50 27.39
N CYS A 47 -8.83 9.55 28.31
CA CYS A 47 -9.85 8.50 28.49
C CYS A 47 -10.75 8.39 27.24
N ALA A 48 -11.19 9.51 26.67
CA ALA A 48 -12.01 9.50 25.47
C ALA A 48 -11.23 8.96 24.25
N LEU A 49 -9.95 9.34 24.12
CA LEU A 49 -9.09 8.79 23.08
C LEU A 49 -8.92 7.26 23.24
N MET A 50 -8.60 6.79 24.44
CA MET A 50 -8.41 5.36 24.68
C MET A 50 -9.68 4.55 24.42
N LEU A 51 -10.86 5.06 24.83
CA LEU A 51 -12.13 4.41 24.56
C LEU A 51 -12.39 4.26 23.06
N ALA A 52 -12.20 5.33 22.27
CA ALA A 52 -12.37 5.28 20.83
C ALA A 52 -11.35 4.35 20.14
N MET A 53 -10.10 4.36 20.59
CA MET A 53 -9.07 3.45 20.06
C MET A 53 -9.39 2.00 20.39
N LEU A 54 -9.77 1.69 21.63
CA LEU A 54 -10.15 0.32 22.02
C LEU A 54 -11.35 -0.19 21.24
N LEU A 55 -12.37 0.65 21.02
CA LEU A 55 -13.54 0.26 20.23
C LEU A 55 -13.17 -0.01 18.78
N ASN A 56 -12.52 0.94 18.09
CA ASN A 56 -12.28 0.83 16.66
C ASN A 56 -11.17 -0.18 16.32
N LEU A 57 -10.05 -0.20 17.08
CA LEU A 57 -9.01 -1.23 16.92
C LEU A 57 -9.49 -2.59 17.43
N GLY A 58 -10.35 -2.62 18.45
CA GLY A 58 -10.97 -3.84 18.96
C GLY A 58 -11.87 -4.51 17.92
N ILE A 59 -12.75 -3.74 17.28
CA ILE A 59 -13.59 -4.25 16.17
C ILE A 59 -12.70 -4.80 15.05
N LEU A 60 -11.71 -4.02 14.57
CA LEU A 60 -10.75 -4.47 13.57
C LEU A 60 -9.99 -5.72 14.03
N GLY A 61 -9.56 -5.74 15.28
CA GLY A 61 -8.85 -6.85 15.90
C GLY A 61 -9.66 -8.15 15.91
N VAL A 62 -10.89 -8.07 16.38
CA VAL A 62 -11.79 -9.24 16.41
C VAL A 62 -12.11 -9.73 15.01
N LEU A 63 -12.51 -8.85 14.10
CA LEU A 63 -12.94 -9.28 12.77
C LEU A 63 -11.79 -9.84 11.92
N LYS A 64 -10.60 -9.29 12.04
CA LYS A 64 -9.47 -9.64 11.16
C LYS A 64 -8.54 -10.70 11.74
N TYR A 65 -8.35 -10.74 13.07
CA TYR A 65 -7.27 -11.55 13.67
C TYR A 65 -7.75 -12.75 14.49
N THR A 66 -9.05 -12.91 14.78
CA THR A 66 -9.57 -14.02 15.60
C THR A 66 -9.15 -15.38 15.04
N ASN A 67 -9.32 -15.62 13.75
CA ASN A 67 -8.96 -16.90 13.15
C ASN A 67 -7.46 -17.18 13.18
N PHE A 68 -6.62 -16.14 13.02
CA PHE A 68 -5.18 -16.30 13.17
C PHE A 68 -4.80 -16.70 14.61
N VAL A 69 -5.45 -16.10 15.61
CA VAL A 69 -5.24 -16.48 17.02
C VAL A 69 -5.71 -17.91 17.27
N ILE A 70 -6.91 -18.29 16.79
CA ILE A 70 -7.44 -19.65 16.91
C ILE A 70 -6.49 -20.67 16.27
N THR A 71 -5.99 -20.39 15.05
CA THR A 71 -5.04 -21.28 14.37
C THR A 71 -3.79 -21.50 15.22
N ASN A 72 -3.21 -20.43 15.77
CA ASN A 72 -2.01 -20.56 16.60
C ASN A 72 -2.29 -21.29 17.93
N ILE A 73 -3.44 -21.04 18.57
CA ILE A 73 -3.84 -21.78 19.78
C ILE A 73 -4.00 -23.26 19.45
N ASN A 74 -4.69 -23.62 18.36
CA ASN A 74 -4.86 -25.01 17.93
C ASN A 74 -3.51 -25.72 17.73
N VAL A 75 -2.55 -25.04 17.12
CA VAL A 75 -1.19 -25.60 16.92
C VAL A 75 -0.48 -25.83 18.24
N VAL A 76 -0.52 -24.84 19.17
CA VAL A 76 0.22 -24.93 20.44
C VAL A 76 -0.41 -25.89 21.43
N THR A 77 -1.75 -25.91 21.48
CA THR A 77 -2.49 -26.72 22.46
C THR A 77 -2.91 -28.08 21.96
N HIS A 78 -2.68 -28.37 20.65
CA HIS A 78 -3.17 -29.56 19.95
C HIS A 78 -4.71 -29.73 20.04
N GLN A 79 -5.44 -28.60 20.18
CA GLN A 79 -6.89 -28.55 20.20
C GLN A 79 -7.44 -28.24 18.79
N HIS A 80 -8.74 -28.40 18.62
CA HIS A 80 -9.45 -28.16 17.34
C HIS A 80 -10.60 -27.18 17.55
N PHE A 81 -10.30 -25.95 17.99
CA PHE A 81 -11.30 -24.88 18.03
C PHE A 81 -11.73 -24.52 16.60
N SER A 82 -13.03 -24.41 16.41
CA SER A 82 -13.62 -24.07 15.11
C SER A 82 -13.30 -22.62 14.72
N MET A 83 -13.05 -22.39 13.43
CA MET A 83 -12.91 -21.05 12.86
C MET A 83 -14.25 -20.33 12.85
N VAL A 84 -14.19 -19.01 12.99
CA VAL A 84 -15.38 -18.15 12.99
C VAL A 84 -15.53 -17.47 11.63
N ASN A 85 -16.73 -17.51 11.06
CA ASN A 85 -17.03 -16.81 9.81
C ASN A 85 -17.48 -15.37 10.11
N PHE A 86 -16.53 -14.45 10.09
CA PHE A 86 -16.83 -13.01 10.14
C PHE A 86 -16.95 -12.44 8.74
N ILE A 87 -17.95 -11.58 8.56
CA ILE A 87 -18.00 -10.69 7.39
C ILE A 87 -17.01 -9.56 7.63
N LEU A 88 -15.93 -9.53 6.86
CA LEU A 88 -14.98 -8.42 6.94
C LEU A 88 -15.54 -7.20 6.19
N PRO A 89 -15.82 -6.08 6.89
CA PRO A 89 -16.37 -4.90 6.25
C PRO A 89 -15.40 -4.30 5.26
N LEU A 90 -15.90 -3.96 4.07
CA LEU A 90 -15.11 -3.33 3.03
C LEU A 90 -14.41 -2.06 3.54
N GLY A 91 -13.09 -1.97 3.34
CA GLY A 91 -12.30 -0.81 3.71
C GLY A 91 -12.11 -0.58 5.21
N ILE A 92 -12.47 -1.55 6.09
CA ILE A 92 -12.38 -1.36 7.55
C ILE A 92 -10.98 -0.92 8.00
N SER A 93 -9.93 -1.46 7.44
CA SER A 93 -8.55 -1.11 7.76
C SER A 93 -8.24 0.35 7.39
N TYR A 94 -8.79 0.86 6.27
CA TYR A 94 -8.57 2.22 5.79
C TYR A 94 -9.33 3.26 6.61
N TYR A 95 -10.65 3.10 6.78
CA TYR A 95 -11.41 4.08 7.56
C TYR A 95 -11.05 4.06 9.06
N THR A 96 -10.59 2.93 9.60
CA THR A 96 -10.04 2.87 10.97
C THR A 96 -8.80 3.77 11.09
N PHE A 97 -7.87 3.71 10.13
CA PHE A 97 -6.70 4.60 10.16
C PHE A 97 -7.08 6.08 9.96
N GLN A 98 -8.06 6.39 9.10
CA GLN A 98 -8.54 7.75 8.92
C GLN A 98 -9.13 8.30 10.22
N THR A 99 -10.03 7.56 10.86
CA THR A 99 -10.72 7.99 12.09
C THR A 99 -9.77 8.09 13.27
N ILE A 100 -8.82 7.15 13.43
CA ILE A 100 -7.79 7.23 14.47
C ILE A 100 -6.85 8.42 14.21
N GLY A 101 -6.44 8.65 12.96
CA GLY A 101 -5.64 9.81 12.60
C GLY A 101 -6.32 11.12 12.97
N TYR A 102 -7.63 11.26 12.67
CA TYR A 102 -8.43 12.39 13.08
C TYR A 102 -8.47 12.57 14.60
N LEU A 103 -8.74 11.50 15.36
CA LEU A 103 -8.77 11.56 16.83
C LEU A 103 -7.43 11.98 17.44
N LEU A 104 -6.33 11.46 16.91
CA LEU A 104 -4.99 11.82 17.34
C LEU A 104 -4.67 13.29 17.03
N ASP A 105 -5.09 13.79 15.85
CA ASP A 105 -4.90 15.21 15.50
C ASP A 105 -5.72 16.14 16.39
N VAL A 106 -6.96 15.76 16.76
CA VAL A 106 -7.76 16.50 17.76
C VAL A 106 -7.10 16.42 19.14
N TYR A 107 -6.67 15.24 19.57
CA TYR A 107 -6.01 15.04 20.85
C TYR A 107 -4.70 15.85 20.99
N TRP A 108 -3.91 15.93 19.94
CA TRP A 108 -2.68 16.75 19.91
C TRP A 108 -2.94 18.22 19.58
N LYS A 109 -4.21 18.64 19.51
CA LYS A 109 -4.63 20.02 19.22
C LYS A 109 -4.12 20.54 17.87
N ARG A 110 -3.92 19.65 16.90
CA ARG A 110 -3.50 20.01 15.53
C ARG A 110 -4.66 20.54 14.70
N ILE A 111 -5.88 20.07 15.01
CA ILE A 111 -7.16 20.47 14.40
C ILE A 111 -8.23 20.58 15.50
N PRO A 112 -9.26 21.43 15.32
CA PRO A 112 -10.45 21.40 16.17
C PRO A 112 -11.29 20.15 15.86
N ALA A 113 -12.13 19.73 16.81
CA ALA A 113 -13.08 18.66 16.56
C ALA A 113 -14.21 19.16 15.63
N GLU A 114 -14.55 18.35 14.61
CA GLU A 114 -15.65 18.67 13.69
C GLU A 114 -16.98 18.73 14.44
N ARG A 115 -17.78 19.75 14.12
CA ARG A 115 -19.07 20.02 14.79
C ARG A 115 -20.26 19.47 14.03
N HIS A 116 -20.11 19.25 12.73
CA HIS A 116 -21.19 18.80 11.86
C HIS A 116 -21.02 17.32 11.53
N LEU A 117 -21.88 16.46 12.11
CA LEU A 117 -21.81 15.01 11.94
C LEU A 117 -21.81 14.58 10.45
N GLY A 118 -22.66 15.20 9.61
CA GLY A 118 -22.73 14.86 8.18
C GLY A 118 -21.42 15.16 7.42
N LYS A 119 -20.69 16.23 7.78
CA LYS A 119 -19.37 16.54 7.23
C LYS A 119 -18.37 15.49 7.64
N TYR A 120 -18.34 15.14 8.94
CA TYR A 120 -17.45 14.11 9.44
C TYR A 120 -17.76 12.74 8.81
N ALA A 121 -19.05 12.38 8.71
CA ALA A 121 -19.49 11.16 8.05
C ALA A 121 -19.05 11.10 6.57
N LEU A 122 -19.12 12.22 5.83
CA LEU A 122 -18.61 12.27 4.46
C LEU A 122 -17.08 12.05 4.39
N PHE A 123 -16.32 12.63 5.32
CA PHE A 123 -14.88 12.39 5.39
C PHE A 123 -14.56 10.90 5.60
N VAL A 124 -15.28 10.21 6.47
CA VAL A 124 -15.06 8.78 6.76
C VAL A 124 -15.53 7.89 5.61
N ALA A 125 -16.69 8.23 5.01
CA ALA A 125 -17.37 7.37 4.04
C ALA A 125 -17.12 7.73 2.58
N PHE A 126 -16.26 8.70 2.26
CA PHE A 126 -16.02 9.16 0.89
C PHE A 126 -15.63 8.00 -0.03
N PHE A 127 -16.54 7.61 -0.93
CA PHE A 127 -16.46 6.32 -1.66
C PHE A 127 -15.18 6.10 -2.47
N PRO A 128 -14.51 7.13 -3.08
CA PRO A 128 -13.25 6.87 -3.77
C PRO A 128 -12.09 6.47 -2.86
N GLN A 129 -12.22 6.65 -1.53
CA GLN A 129 -11.19 6.26 -0.57
C GLN A 129 -11.46 4.90 0.08
N LEU A 130 -12.73 4.49 0.19
CA LEU A 130 -13.14 3.36 1.01
C LEU A 130 -12.55 2.02 0.54
N LEU A 131 -12.42 1.80 -0.77
CA LEU A 131 -11.95 0.53 -1.31
C LEU A 131 -10.44 0.36 -1.17
N GLN A 132 -9.70 1.28 -1.74
CA GLN A 132 -8.26 1.18 -1.94
C GLN A 132 -7.60 2.56 -2.04
N GLY A 133 -8.37 3.62 -1.74
CA GLY A 133 -7.91 4.99 -1.89
C GLY A 133 -6.78 5.37 -0.93
N PRO A 134 -6.16 6.52 -1.13
CA PRO A 134 -5.16 7.05 -0.19
C PRO A 134 -5.76 7.24 1.20
N ILE A 135 -4.99 7.01 2.25
CA ILE A 135 -5.41 7.25 3.64
C ILE A 135 -5.48 8.78 3.85
N GLY A 136 -6.69 9.33 3.72
CA GLY A 136 -6.93 10.77 3.78
C GLY A 136 -6.70 11.36 5.17
N ARG A 137 -6.13 12.57 5.20
CA ARG A 137 -6.01 13.36 6.43
C ARG A 137 -7.18 14.34 6.51
N TYR A 138 -7.82 14.42 7.68
CA TYR A 138 -8.93 15.35 7.89
C TYR A 138 -8.54 16.78 7.52
N LYS A 139 -7.35 17.23 7.98
CA LYS A 139 -6.84 18.58 7.76
C LYS A 139 -6.74 18.98 6.27
N THR A 140 -6.39 18.06 5.38
CA THR A 140 -6.17 18.35 3.96
C THR A 140 -7.40 18.07 3.10
N LEU A 141 -8.20 17.08 3.50
CA LEU A 141 -9.33 16.62 2.69
C LEU A 141 -10.66 17.30 3.04
N ALA A 142 -10.88 17.63 4.32
CA ALA A 142 -12.15 18.14 4.79
C ALA A 142 -12.62 19.38 4.02
N ASN A 143 -11.74 20.36 3.82
CA ASN A 143 -12.12 21.58 3.09
C ASN A 143 -12.57 21.27 1.66
N GLN A 144 -11.85 20.42 0.94
CA GLN A 144 -12.20 20.04 -0.43
C GLN A 144 -13.55 19.29 -0.50
N LEU A 145 -13.87 18.47 0.50
CA LEU A 145 -15.14 17.74 0.53
C LEU A 145 -16.35 18.63 0.86
N PHE A 146 -16.12 19.72 1.59
CA PHE A 146 -17.20 20.57 2.13
C PHE A 146 -17.45 21.83 1.31
N GLU A 147 -16.50 22.18 0.46
CA GLU A 147 -16.67 23.23 -0.54
C GLU A 147 -17.51 22.71 -1.71
N GLY A 148 -18.39 23.54 -2.25
CA GLY A 148 -19.13 23.20 -3.45
C GLY A 148 -18.23 23.27 -4.68
N HIS A 149 -18.18 22.20 -5.48
CA HIS A 149 -17.43 22.17 -6.74
C HIS A 149 -18.38 22.35 -7.92
N ALA A 150 -18.14 23.38 -8.74
CA ALA A 150 -18.81 23.51 -10.03
C ALA A 150 -18.37 22.40 -10.97
N TRP A 151 -19.26 21.98 -11.88
CA TRP A 151 -18.88 21.05 -12.93
C TRP A 151 -17.75 21.62 -13.79
N SER A 152 -16.74 20.83 -14.08
CA SER A 152 -15.57 21.23 -14.86
C SER A 152 -15.20 20.16 -15.88
N PHE A 153 -15.28 20.53 -17.17
CA PHE A 153 -14.84 19.65 -18.26
C PHE A 153 -13.36 19.26 -18.11
N HIS A 154 -12.55 20.18 -17.60
CA HIS A 154 -11.12 19.89 -17.32
C HIS A 154 -10.98 18.77 -16.30
N ASN A 155 -11.70 18.82 -15.17
CA ASN A 155 -11.65 17.80 -14.13
C ASN A 155 -12.18 16.45 -14.65
N MET A 156 -13.24 16.46 -15.45
CA MET A 156 -13.78 15.26 -16.07
C MET A 156 -12.75 14.59 -16.98
N LYS A 157 -12.15 15.35 -17.89
CA LYS A 157 -11.12 14.86 -18.80
C LYS A 157 -9.90 14.35 -18.04
N TYR A 158 -9.36 15.15 -17.13
CA TYR A 158 -8.19 14.80 -16.31
C TYR A 158 -8.41 13.55 -15.46
N GLY A 159 -9.61 13.42 -14.89
CA GLY A 159 -10.02 12.25 -14.13
C GLY A 159 -10.11 11.01 -15.03
N LEU A 160 -10.74 11.13 -16.21
CA LEU A 160 -10.90 10.02 -17.16
C LEU A 160 -9.55 9.53 -17.70
N GLU A 161 -8.63 10.44 -18.05
CA GLU A 161 -7.26 10.10 -18.46
C GLU A 161 -6.57 9.22 -17.39
N ARG A 162 -6.74 9.58 -16.13
CA ARG A 162 -6.15 8.85 -15.02
C ARG A 162 -6.82 7.48 -14.80
N ILE A 163 -8.13 7.42 -14.90
CA ILE A 163 -8.90 6.18 -14.82
C ILE A 163 -8.46 5.18 -15.89
N LEU A 164 -8.36 5.61 -17.14
CA LEU A 164 -7.92 4.74 -18.24
C LEU A 164 -6.50 4.24 -18.04
N TRP A 165 -5.58 5.11 -17.61
CA TRP A 165 -4.22 4.68 -17.26
C TRP A 165 -4.20 3.69 -16.10
N GLY A 166 -5.06 3.87 -15.11
CA GLY A 166 -5.26 2.95 -14.00
C GLY A 166 -5.76 1.58 -14.47
N PHE A 167 -6.78 1.56 -15.32
CA PHE A 167 -7.29 0.31 -15.91
C PHE A 167 -6.28 -0.39 -16.82
N PHE A 168 -5.50 0.36 -17.62
CA PHE A 168 -4.41 -0.23 -18.40
C PHE A 168 -3.43 -0.98 -17.48
N LYS A 169 -2.95 -0.36 -16.40
CA LYS A 169 -2.06 -1.02 -15.45
C LYS A 169 -2.69 -2.24 -14.80
N LYS A 170 -3.96 -2.14 -14.39
CA LYS A 170 -4.68 -3.21 -13.71
C LYS A 170 -5.04 -4.34 -14.67
N MET A 171 -5.73 -4.04 -15.74
CA MET A 171 -6.36 -5.06 -16.58
C MET A 171 -5.39 -5.64 -17.62
N VAL A 172 -4.47 -4.83 -18.16
CA VAL A 172 -3.53 -5.30 -19.19
C VAL A 172 -2.25 -5.86 -18.59
N LEU A 173 -1.73 -5.24 -17.50
CA LEU A 173 -0.48 -5.70 -16.91
C LEU A 173 -0.70 -6.64 -15.73
N ALA A 174 -1.44 -6.19 -14.70
CA ALA A 174 -1.55 -6.96 -13.47
C ALA A 174 -2.33 -8.26 -13.66
N ASP A 175 -3.44 -8.25 -14.39
CA ASP A 175 -4.25 -9.45 -14.54
C ASP A 175 -3.53 -10.54 -15.36
N TRP A 176 -2.76 -10.18 -16.39
CA TRP A 176 -1.90 -11.15 -17.07
C TRP A 176 -0.76 -11.67 -16.18
N ALA A 177 -0.12 -10.77 -15.44
CA ALA A 177 0.95 -11.18 -14.52
C ALA A 177 0.40 -12.13 -13.44
N ALA A 178 -0.80 -11.85 -12.90
CA ALA A 178 -1.47 -12.67 -11.90
C ALA A 178 -1.69 -14.12 -12.35
N VAL A 179 -2.05 -14.33 -13.62
CA VAL A 179 -2.25 -15.68 -14.18
C VAL A 179 -0.98 -16.52 -14.08
N TYR A 180 0.19 -15.94 -14.38
CA TYR A 180 1.47 -16.64 -14.24
C TYR A 180 1.88 -16.81 -12.77
N CYS A 181 1.66 -15.79 -11.94
CA CYS A 181 1.97 -15.86 -10.51
C CYS A 181 1.21 -17.00 -9.84
N ASP A 182 -0.09 -17.16 -10.11
CA ASP A 182 -0.91 -18.25 -9.57
C ASP A 182 -0.40 -19.63 -9.98
N ALA A 183 0.01 -19.78 -11.23
CA ALA A 183 0.54 -21.06 -11.67
C ALA A 183 1.87 -21.39 -10.97
N ILE A 184 2.79 -20.41 -10.91
CA ILE A 184 4.14 -20.61 -10.35
C ILE A 184 4.08 -20.81 -8.84
N PHE A 185 3.35 -19.95 -8.12
CA PHE A 185 3.30 -19.97 -6.66
C PHE A 185 2.21 -20.91 -6.12
N GLY A 186 1.23 -21.30 -6.95
CA GLY A 186 0.23 -22.31 -6.60
C GLY A 186 0.80 -23.74 -6.59
N ASP A 187 1.89 -23.99 -7.35
CA ASP A 187 2.67 -25.24 -7.27
C ASP A 187 4.18 -24.94 -7.28
N PRO A 188 4.71 -24.47 -6.13
CA PRO A 188 6.08 -24.01 -6.01
C PRO A 188 7.14 -25.07 -6.33
N HIS A 189 6.82 -26.35 -6.11
CA HIS A 189 7.76 -27.45 -6.38
C HIS A 189 7.84 -27.76 -7.88
N LYS A 190 6.70 -27.80 -8.56
CA LYS A 190 6.64 -28.07 -10.00
C LYS A 190 7.30 -26.96 -10.82
N TYR A 191 7.07 -25.71 -10.44
CA TYR A 191 7.54 -24.53 -11.18
C TYR A 191 8.73 -23.81 -10.53
N ALA A 192 9.49 -24.53 -9.70
CA ALA A 192 10.67 -23.99 -9.01
C ALA A 192 11.68 -23.30 -9.94
N GLY A 193 11.87 -23.85 -11.15
CA GLY A 193 12.76 -23.26 -12.17
C GLY A 193 12.33 -21.88 -12.70
N ALA A 194 11.05 -21.51 -12.52
CA ALA A 194 10.50 -20.21 -12.90
C ALA A 194 10.40 -19.24 -11.71
N ALA A 195 10.86 -19.58 -10.51
CA ALA A 195 10.67 -18.79 -9.29
C ALA A 195 11.15 -17.33 -9.42
N ALA A 196 12.32 -17.12 -10.03
CA ALA A 196 12.87 -15.78 -10.26
C ALA A 196 11.98 -14.94 -11.19
N PHE A 197 11.41 -15.55 -12.24
CA PHE A 197 10.45 -14.88 -13.11
C PHE A 197 9.11 -14.65 -12.40
N GLY A 198 8.67 -15.62 -11.59
CA GLY A 198 7.46 -15.49 -10.78
C GLY A 198 7.46 -14.24 -9.93
N VAL A 199 8.53 -13.97 -9.20
CA VAL A 199 8.61 -12.79 -8.34
C VAL A 199 8.72 -11.47 -9.15
N LEU A 200 9.34 -11.49 -10.33
CA LEU A 200 9.33 -10.34 -11.24
C LEU A 200 7.92 -10.06 -11.76
N LEU A 201 7.20 -11.09 -12.16
CA LEU A 201 5.80 -10.99 -12.59
C LEU A 201 4.90 -10.54 -11.43
N TYR A 202 5.13 -11.05 -10.22
CA TYR A 202 4.42 -10.58 -9.03
C TYR A 202 4.66 -9.09 -8.74
N THR A 203 5.87 -8.60 -9.00
CA THR A 203 6.14 -7.15 -8.90
C THR A 203 5.28 -6.35 -9.89
N VAL A 204 5.07 -6.85 -11.11
CA VAL A 204 4.18 -6.23 -12.12
C VAL A 204 2.72 -6.33 -11.66
N GLU A 205 2.30 -7.50 -11.20
CA GLU A 205 0.95 -7.73 -10.67
C GLU A 205 0.63 -6.79 -9.52
N LEU A 206 1.45 -6.80 -8.46
CA LEU A 206 1.23 -6.02 -7.26
C LEU A 206 1.22 -4.51 -7.57
N TYR A 207 2.19 -4.03 -8.35
CA TYR A 207 2.24 -2.62 -8.75
C TYR A 207 1.09 -2.25 -9.67
N GLY A 208 0.82 -3.04 -10.70
CA GLY A 208 -0.23 -2.77 -11.67
C GLY A 208 -1.62 -2.78 -11.04
N ASN A 209 -1.89 -3.74 -10.16
CA ASN A 209 -3.17 -3.84 -9.45
C ASN A 209 -3.33 -2.70 -8.44
N PHE A 210 -2.33 -2.48 -7.57
CA PHE A 210 -2.45 -1.49 -6.51
C PHE A 210 -2.32 -0.05 -7.04
N ALA A 211 -1.26 0.29 -7.78
CA ALA A 211 -1.12 1.62 -8.36
C ALA A 211 -2.19 1.92 -9.43
N GLY A 212 -2.66 0.90 -10.15
CA GLY A 212 -3.77 1.02 -11.09
C GLY A 212 -5.08 1.36 -10.37
N GLY A 213 -5.42 0.63 -9.31
CA GLY A 213 -6.60 0.91 -8.50
C GLY A 213 -6.56 2.30 -7.86
N ILE A 214 -5.41 2.69 -7.31
CA ILE A 214 -5.22 4.05 -6.78
C ILE A 214 -5.47 5.10 -7.88
N ASP A 215 -4.93 4.92 -9.09
CA ASP A 215 -5.15 5.89 -10.17
C ASP A 215 -6.63 5.99 -10.58
N VAL A 216 -7.37 4.87 -10.58
CA VAL A 216 -8.82 4.90 -10.79
C VAL A 216 -9.50 5.73 -9.70
N MET A 217 -9.18 5.49 -8.42
CA MET A 217 -9.81 6.22 -7.30
C MET A 217 -9.46 7.72 -7.31
N LEU A 218 -8.21 8.07 -7.59
CA LEU A 218 -7.80 9.46 -7.73
C LEU A 218 -8.46 10.13 -8.94
N GLY A 219 -8.60 9.41 -10.05
CA GLY A 219 -9.30 9.90 -11.23
C GLY A 219 -10.77 10.18 -10.96
N VAL A 220 -11.47 9.24 -10.30
CA VAL A 220 -12.87 9.42 -9.88
C VAL A 220 -13.02 10.62 -8.94
N ALA A 221 -12.18 10.72 -7.90
CA ALA A 221 -12.24 11.86 -6.97
C ALA A 221 -12.01 13.20 -7.71
N ASN A 222 -11.07 13.23 -8.65
CA ASN A 222 -10.77 14.43 -9.45
C ASN A 222 -11.96 14.87 -10.32
N MET A 223 -12.76 13.93 -10.86
CA MET A 223 -14.00 14.25 -11.58
C MET A 223 -15.02 15.00 -10.70
N PHE A 224 -15.02 14.74 -9.38
CA PHE A 224 -15.82 15.48 -8.39
C PHE A 224 -15.14 16.75 -7.86
N GLY A 225 -13.99 17.15 -8.41
CA GLY A 225 -13.22 18.32 -7.98
C GLY A 225 -12.36 18.08 -6.73
N VAL A 226 -12.29 16.83 -6.23
CA VAL A 226 -11.52 16.47 -5.03
C VAL A 226 -10.17 15.89 -5.43
N ASN A 227 -9.08 16.49 -4.94
CA ASN A 227 -7.73 16.02 -5.17
C ASN A 227 -7.24 15.20 -3.98
N LEU A 228 -7.14 13.90 -4.17
CA LEU A 228 -6.58 12.97 -3.18
C LEU A 228 -5.04 12.94 -3.28
N ASP A 229 -4.41 12.54 -2.18
CA ASP A 229 -2.95 12.43 -2.11
C ASP A 229 -2.41 11.31 -3.01
N GLU A 230 -1.25 11.55 -3.64
CA GLU A 230 -0.55 10.54 -4.42
C GLU A 230 -0.03 9.39 -3.53
N ASN A 231 -0.24 8.16 -3.97
CA ASN A 231 0.20 6.98 -3.22
C ASN A 231 1.42 6.28 -3.84
N PHE A 232 1.75 6.60 -5.09
CA PHE A 232 2.90 6.05 -5.80
C PHE A 232 3.66 7.13 -6.57
N LYS A 233 5.00 7.11 -6.45
CA LYS A 233 5.91 8.01 -7.19
C LYS A 233 7.08 7.23 -7.79
N ARG A 234 6.81 6.42 -8.84
CA ARG A 234 7.83 5.65 -9.58
C ARG A 234 8.77 4.87 -8.64
N PRO A 235 8.25 3.92 -7.84
CA PRO A 235 9.00 3.27 -6.76
C PRO A 235 10.23 2.50 -7.23
N PHE A 236 10.25 2.01 -8.46
CA PHE A 236 11.36 1.24 -9.01
C PHE A 236 12.57 2.09 -9.42
N PHE A 237 12.47 3.42 -9.37
CA PHE A 237 13.60 4.35 -9.47
C PHE A 237 14.25 4.65 -8.13
N ALA A 238 13.81 3.99 -7.06
CA ALA A 238 14.37 4.19 -5.73
C ALA A 238 15.82 3.70 -5.63
N THR A 239 16.67 4.51 -5.02
CA THR A 239 18.10 4.20 -4.83
C THR A 239 18.41 3.58 -3.46
N SER A 240 17.42 3.43 -2.61
CA SER A 240 17.52 2.76 -1.30
C SER A 240 16.15 2.22 -0.86
N ILE A 241 16.13 1.28 0.08
CA ILE A 241 14.87 0.76 0.65
C ILE A 241 14.05 1.90 1.31
N THR A 242 14.70 2.84 1.98
CA THR A 242 13.99 4.00 2.55
C THR A 242 13.39 4.88 1.45
N ASP A 243 14.12 5.13 0.36
CA ASP A 243 13.59 5.87 -0.80
C ASP A 243 12.43 5.12 -1.47
N PHE A 244 12.51 3.77 -1.54
CA PHE A 244 11.41 2.95 -2.04
C PHE A 244 10.12 3.18 -1.22
N TRP A 245 10.18 3.12 0.10
CA TRP A 245 9.02 3.34 0.97
C TRP A 245 8.52 4.80 0.99
N HIS A 246 9.33 5.77 0.57
CA HIS A 246 8.87 7.14 0.30
C HIS A 246 8.13 7.28 -1.04
N ARG A 247 8.23 6.27 -1.92
CA ARG A 247 7.62 6.23 -3.25
C ARG A 247 6.52 5.18 -3.40
N TRP A 248 6.44 4.22 -2.50
CA TRP A 248 5.47 3.13 -2.44
C TRP A 248 4.52 3.31 -1.26
N HIS A 249 3.21 3.23 -1.53
CA HIS A 249 2.15 3.36 -0.50
C HIS A 249 2.37 4.56 0.44
N ILE A 250 2.58 5.73 -0.16
CA ILE A 250 3.06 6.95 0.48
C ILE A 250 2.17 7.36 1.66
N THR A 251 0.84 7.25 1.51
CA THR A 251 -0.10 7.68 2.54
C THR A 251 -0.06 6.79 3.77
N LEU A 252 0.13 5.48 3.62
CA LEU A 252 0.39 4.58 4.74
C LEU A 252 1.73 4.91 5.41
N GLY A 253 2.79 5.09 4.61
CA GLY A 253 4.12 5.44 5.13
C GLY A 253 4.11 6.74 5.94
N THR A 254 3.44 7.79 5.44
CA THR A 254 3.29 9.06 6.16
C THR A 254 2.41 8.91 7.40
N TRP A 255 1.34 8.09 7.35
CA TRP A 255 0.51 7.80 8.50
C TRP A 255 1.32 7.12 9.63
N MET A 256 2.05 6.06 9.30
CA MET A 256 2.90 5.34 10.24
C MET A 256 4.00 6.24 10.82
N LYS A 257 4.59 7.10 10.00
CA LYS A 257 5.60 8.07 10.44
C LYS A 257 5.05 9.05 11.46
N ASP A 258 3.86 9.63 11.22
CA ASP A 258 3.31 10.71 12.03
C ASP A 258 2.65 10.23 13.32
N TYR A 259 2.02 9.04 13.28
CA TYR A 259 1.21 8.55 14.40
C TYR A 259 1.85 7.39 15.17
N VAL A 260 2.86 6.73 14.60
CA VAL A 260 3.57 5.63 15.28
C VAL A 260 5.05 5.98 15.46
N PHE A 261 5.77 6.25 14.39
CA PHE A 261 7.23 6.41 14.43
C PHE A 261 7.65 7.60 15.32
N TYR A 262 7.16 8.80 15.05
CA TYR A 262 7.55 9.98 15.83
C TYR A 262 7.12 9.90 17.30
N PRO A 263 5.86 9.58 17.65
CA PRO A 263 5.45 9.46 19.05
C PRO A 263 6.27 8.41 19.82
N LEU A 264 6.57 7.28 19.18
CA LEU A 264 7.35 6.22 19.79
C LEU A 264 8.82 6.63 19.98
N THR A 265 9.45 7.16 18.92
CA THR A 265 10.86 7.58 18.96
C THR A 265 11.11 8.67 20.01
N LEU A 266 10.14 9.58 20.18
CA LEU A 266 10.21 10.69 21.14
C LEU A 266 9.72 10.31 22.54
N SER A 267 9.29 9.06 22.78
CA SER A 267 8.81 8.59 24.06
C SER A 267 9.92 8.54 25.11
N LYS A 268 9.54 8.71 26.40
CA LYS A 268 10.48 8.57 27.54
C LYS A 268 11.20 7.22 27.52
N PHE A 269 10.51 6.16 27.08
CA PHE A 269 11.08 4.81 26.95
C PHE A 269 12.22 4.79 25.92
N MET A 270 11.98 5.28 24.69
CA MET A 270 13.00 5.30 23.64
C MET A 270 14.15 6.26 23.95
N MET A 271 13.90 7.34 24.70
CA MET A 271 14.98 8.21 25.22
C MET A 271 15.89 7.46 26.20
N LYS A 272 15.32 6.63 27.10
CA LYS A 272 16.11 5.78 28.02
C LYS A 272 16.92 4.75 27.23
N VAL A 273 16.31 4.07 26.26
CA VAL A 273 17.00 3.14 25.35
C VAL A 273 18.16 3.85 24.64
N GLY A 274 17.94 5.05 24.11
CA GLY A 274 18.98 5.84 23.44
C GLY A 274 20.13 6.25 24.36
N ASN A 275 19.87 6.57 25.60
CA ASN A 275 20.91 6.89 26.58
C ASN A 275 21.71 5.63 26.99
N GLY A 276 21.03 4.51 27.24
CA GLY A 276 21.67 3.22 27.54
C GLY A 276 22.53 2.72 26.38
N SER A 277 21.99 2.74 25.16
CA SER A 277 22.73 2.28 23.98
C SER A 277 23.94 3.16 23.64
N ARG A 278 23.89 4.47 23.90
CA ARG A 278 25.07 5.35 23.75
C ARG A 278 26.18 5.02 24.75
N LYS A 279 25.80 4.63 25.98
CA LYS A 279 26.76 4.17 27.00
C LYS A 279 27.39 2.82 26.62
N ALA A 280 26.56 1.87 26.11
CA ALA A 280 27.03 0.52 25.79
C ALA A 280 27.80 0.44 24.46
N PHE A 281 27.35 1.12 23.40
CA PHE A 281 27.87 0.98 22.02
C PHE A 281 28.53 2.27 21.48
N GLY A 282 28.70 3.29 22.33
CA GLY A 282 29.25 4.58 21.95
C GLY A 282 28.25 5.46 21.17
N LYS A 283 28.61 6.76 21.04
CA LYS A 283 27.73 7.78 20.46
C LYS A 283 27.29 7.48 19.02
N LYS A 284 28.16 6.86 18.19
CA LYS A 284 27.89 6.63 16.76
C LYS A 284 26.86 5.54 16.53
N ILE A 285 27.00 4.40 17.17
CA ILE A 285 26.10 3.25 17.05
C ILE A 285 24.85 3.48 17.91
N GLY A 286 25.03 3.87 19.16
CA GLY A 286 23.94 4.01 20.14
C GLY A 286 22.87 5.02 19.75
N ARG A 287 23.19 6.03 18.92
CA ARG A 287 22.20 6.97 18.39
C ARG A 287 21.21 6.30 17.42
N ASN A 288 21.64 5.27 16.70
CA ASN A 288 20.81 4.59 15.69
C ASN A 288 19.91 3.50 16.31
N VAL A 289 20.21 3.01 17.52
CA VAL A 289 19.47 1.91 18.16
C VAL A 289 17.98 2.26 18.36
N PRO A 290 17.58 3.40 18.94
CA PRO A 290 16.15 3.73 19.10
C PRO A 290 15.42 3.83 17.75
N VAL A 291 16.08 4.39 16.75
CA VAL A 291 15.52 4.52 15.37
C VAL A 291 15.32 3.14 14.74
N ALA A 292 16.30 2.24 14.92
CA ALA A 292 16.21 0.87 14.41
C ALA A 292 15.07 0.09 15.08
N ILE A 293 14.97 0.14 16.40
CA ILE A 293 13.87 -0.50 17.14
C ILE A 293 12.52 0.07 16.70
N THR A 294 12.41 1.39 16.58
CA THR A 294 11.15 2.01 16.14
C THR A 294 10.78 1.58 14.72
N ASN A 295 11.74 1.49 13.79
CA ASN A 295 11.47 0.99 12.44
C ASN A 295 11.02 -0.49 12.46
N LEU A 296 11.65 -1.33 13.25
CA LEU A 296 11.22 -2.73 13.43
C LEU A 296 9.77 -2.82 13.92
N ILE A 297 9.40 -2.01 14.91
CA ILE A 297 8.03 -1.96 15.43
C ILE A 297 7.05 -1.46 14.36
N VAL A 298 7.41 -0.40 13.63
CA VAL A 298 6.56 0.15 12.55
C VAL A 298 6.33 -0.90 11.47
N PHE A 299 7.38 -1.57 10.99
CA PHE A 299 7.24 -2.57 9.93
C PHE A 299 6.57 -3.86 10.43
N PHE A 300 6.74 -4.23 11.70
CA PHE A 300 5.96 -5.28 12.33
C PHE A 300 4.46 -4.96 12.32
N ILE A 301 4.08 -3.72 12.71
CA ILE A 301 2.68 -3.25 12.66
C ILE A 301 2.16 -3.26 11.22
N VAL A 302 2.96 -2.80 10.25
CA VAL A 302 2.59 -2.81 8.83
C VAL A 302 2.38 -4.24 8.32
N GLY A 303 3.27 -5.17 8.70
CA GLY A 303 3.14 -6.59 8.34
C GLY A 303 1.83 -7.19 8.87
N ILE A 304 1.52 -7.01 10.15
CA ILE A 304 0.26 -7.46 10.75
C ILE A 304 -0.94 -6.80 10.07
N TRP A 305 -0.84 -5.51 9.77
CA TRP A 305 -1.93 -4.77 9.11
C TRP A 305 -2.24 -5.32 7.71
N HIS A 306 -1.23 -5.75 6.94
CA HIS A 306 -1.42 -6.36 5.63
C HIS A 306 -2.21 -7.68 5.73
N GLY A 307 -1.93 -8.51 6.72
CA GLY A 307 -2.71 -9.74 6.91
C GLY A 307 -2.32 -10.53 8.14
N PRO A 308 -3.26 -11.32 8.69
CA PRO A 308 -3.05 -12.15 9.87
C PRO A 308 -2.34 -13.46 9.50
N THR A 309 -1.12 -13.36 8.99
CA THR A 309 -0.28 -14.53 8.63
C THR A 309 1.15 -14.33 9.09
N TRP A 310 1.85 -15.43 9.35
CA TRP A 310 3.28 -15.39 9.67
C TRP A 310 4.12 -14.86 8.49
N ASN A 311 3.66 -15.05 7.26
CA ASN A 311 4.32 -14.53 6.08
C ASN A 311 4.30 -13.00 6.04
N ASN A 312 3.15 -12.39 6.30
CA ASN A 312 3.04 -10.93 6.39
C ASN A 312 3.90 -10.36 7.51
N ILE A 313 3.98 -11.05 8.66
CA ILE A 313 4.88 -10.68 9.76
C ILE A 313 6.34 -10.80 9.30
N GLY A 314 6.69 -11.91 8.62
CA GLY A 314 8.02 -12.14 8.06
C GLY A 314 8.42 -11.07 7.05
N TRP A 315 7.51 -10.72 6.14
CA TRP A 315 7.66 -9.62 5.19
C TRP A 315 7.93 -8.28 5.89
N GLY A 316 7.13 -7.94 6.90
CA GLY A 316 7.30 -6.71 7.66
C GLY A 316 8.65 -6.70 8.38
N LEU A 317 9.01 -7.77 9.09
CA LEU A 317 10.30 -7.87 9.79
C LEU A 317 11.50 -7.81 8.83
N TYR A 318 11.42 -8.46 7.67
CA TYR A 318 12.46 -8.35 6.64
C TYR A 318 12.74 -6.89 6.27
N ASN A 319 11.70 -6.13 5.93
CA ASN A 319 11.83 -4.72 5.57
C ASN A 319 12.36 -3.87 6.73
N GLY A 320 11.85 -4.09 7.94
CA GLY A 320 12.32 -3.40 9.15
C GLY A 320 13.79 -3.66 9.46
N VAL A 321 14.24 -4.92 9.32
CA VAL A 321 15.65 -5.32 9.53
C VAL A 321 16.57 -4.65 8.51
N ILE A 322 16.23 -4.68 7.22
CA ILE A 322 17.08 -4.07 6.18
C ILE A 322 17.18 -2.55 6.38
N ILE A 323 16.09 -1.88 6.74
CA ILE A 323 16.12 -0.44 7.05
C ILE A 323 17.01 -0.17 8.26
N ALA A 324 16.86 -0.95 9.34
CA ALA A 324 17.69 -0.82 10.53
C ALA A 324 19.19 -1.03 10.21
N LEU A 325 19.52 -2.11 9.49
CA LEU A 325 20.89 -2.41 9.05
C LEU A 325 21.45 -1.28 8.16
N SER A 326 20.66 -0.75 7.23
CA SER A 326 21.07 0.36 6.37
C SER A 326 21.44 1.60 7.19
N GLY A 327 20.72 1.87 8.27
CA GLY A 327 21.00 2.95 9.21
C GLY A 327 22.33 2.76 9.97
N PHE A 328 22.61 1.54 10.45
CA PHE A 328 23.88 1.21 11.10
C PHE A 328 25.07 1.27 10.14
N LEU A 329 24.90 0.76 8.93
CA LEU A 329 25.95 0.67 7.91
C LEU A 329 26.17 1.97 7.13
N ALA A 330 25.32 2.96 7.27
CA ALA A 330 25.38 4.22 6.51
C ALA A 330 26.73 4.94 6.65
N GLY A 331 27.33 4.91 7.85
CA GLY A 331 28.66 5.45 8.10
C GLY A 331 29.78 4.69 7.39
N SER A 332 29.73 3.37 7.41
CA SER A 332 30.70 2.49 6.75
C SER A 332 30.61 2.62 5.23
N PHE A 333 29.39 2.65 4.67
CA PHE A 333 29.18 2.88 3.23
C PHE A 333 29.72 4.23 2.77
N ARG A 334 29.55 5.28 3.59
CA ARG A 334 30.13 6.61 3.28
C ARG A 334 31.66 6.55 3.24
N THR A 335 32.30 5.85 4.18
CA THR A 335 33.75 5.66 4.22
C THR A 335 34.26 4.86 3.03
N TRP A 336 33.57 3.74 2.70
CA TRP A 336 33.92 2.92 1.54
C TRP A 336 33.79 3.67 0.22
N LYS A 337 32.71 4.43 0.03
CA LYS A 337 32.54 5.27 -1.15
C LYS A 337 33.67 6.28 -1.32
N LYS A 338 34.12 6.92 -0.23
CA LYS A 338 35.27 7.84 -0.27
C LYS A 338 36.56 7.10 -0.65
N LYS A 339 36.83 5.94 -0.05
CA LYS A 339 38.03 5.14 -0.32
C LYS A 339 38.08 4.62 -1.77
N LEU A 340 36.91 4.26 -2.32
CA LEU A 340 36.79 3.72 -3.68
C LEU A 340 36.53 4.83 -4.72
N HIS A 341 36.61 6.10 -4.33
CA HIS A 341 36.38 7.27 -5.19
C HIS A 341 35.05 7.19 -5.98
N ILE A 342 34.01 6.61 -5.38
CA ILE A 342 32.69 6.43 -6.03
C ILE A 342 31.97 7.76 -6.12
N ASN A 343 31.66 8.19 -7.34
CA ASN A 343 30.81 9.34 -7.58
C ASN A 343 29.32 8.95 -7.47
N ASP A 344 28.66 9.40 -6.41
CA ASP A 344 27.24 9.13 -6.14
C ASP A 344 26.28 9.65 -7.24
N LYS A 345 26.73 10.63 -8.04
CA LYS A 345 25.97 11.22 -9.14
C LYS A 345 26.19 10.52 -10.48
N ALA A 346 27.18 9.64 -10.59
CA ALA A 346 27.45 8.91 -11.81
C ALA A 346 26.25 8.04 -12.21
N PHE A 347 25.89 8.08 -13.49
CA PHE A 347 24.74 7.35 -14.02
C PHE A 347 24.80 5.85 -13.71
N GLY A 348 25.92 5.19 -13.98
CA GLY A 348 26.11 3.75 -13.72
C GLY A 348 25.95 3.40 -12.25
N TYR A 349 26.46 4.23 -11.32
CA TYR A 349 26.28 4.01 -9.89
C TYR A 349 24.82 4.19 -9.45
N ARG A 350 24.09 5.16 -9.99
CA ARG A 350 22.66 5.31 -9.74
C ARG A 350 21.85 4.12 -10.24
N VAL A 351 22.15 3.63 -11.45
CA VAL A 351 21.53 2.40 -11.98
C VAL A 351 21.81 1.20 -11.07
N PHE A 352 23.06 1.01 -10.64
CA PHE A 352 23.42 -0.03 -9.67
C PHE A 352 22.60 0.08 -8.38
N MET A 353 22.46 1.27 -7.81
CA MET A 353 21.65 1.47 -6.60
C MET A 353 20.17 1.15 -6.81
N MET A 354 19.59 1.50 -7.97
CA MET A 354 18.20 1.15 -8.33
C MET A 354 18.05 -0.37 -8.45
N LEU A 355 18.92 -1.04 -9.22
CA LEU A 355 18.88 -2.50 -9.40
C LEU A 355 19.04 -3.24 -8.08
N ARG A 356 20.02 -2.85 -7.25
CA ARG A 356 20.18 -3.42 -5.90
C ARG A 356 18.91 -3.26 -5.06
N THR A 357 18.31 -2.07 -5.07
CA THR A 357 17.08 -1.81 -4.30
C THR A 357 15.91 -2.64 -4.85
N PHE A 358 15.79 -2.74 -6.17
CA PHE A 358 14.80 -3.57 -6.83
C PHE A 358 14.94 -5.05 -6.44
N VAL A 359 16.15 -5.59 -6.48
CA VAL A 359 16.42 -6.99 -6.06
C VAL A 359 16.06 -7.21 -4.59
N LEU A 360 16.46 -6.29 -3.68
CA LEU A 360 16.12 -6.40 -2.26
C LEU A 360 14.59 -6.37 -2.04
N MET A 361 13.85 -5.57 -2.80
CA MET A 361 12.38 -5.54 -2.71
C MET A 361 11.76 -6.83 -3.27
N ASN A 362 12.27 -7.34 -4.39
CA ASN A 362 11.81 -8.62 -4.94
C ASN A 362 12.04 -9.79 -3.97
N LEU A 363 13.14 -9.80 -3.23
CA LEU A 363 13.34 -10.80 -2.17
C LEU A 363 12.26 -10.73 -1.07
N SER A 364 11.71 -9.54 -0.78
CA SER A 364 10.62 -9.41 0.19
C SER A 364 9.30 -9.97 -0.33
N TRP A 365 9.05 -9.88 -1.64
CA TRP A 365 7.78 -10.32 -2.23
C TRP A 365 7.57 -11.83 -2.20
N TYR A 366 8.63 -12.66 -2.07
CA TYR A 366 8.45 -14.10 -1.88
C TYR A 366 7.59 -14.44 -0.65
N PHE A 367 7.65 -13.61 0.40
CA PHE A 367 6.80 -13.80 1.57
C PHE A 367 5.31 -13.50 1.29
N ASP A 368 5.01 -12.66 0.30
CA ASP A 368 3.62 -12.38 -0.10
C ASP A 368 3.06 -13.42 -1.09
N CYS A 369 3.96 -14.09 -1.86
CA CYS A 369 3.56 -14.96 -2.96
C CYS A 369 3.12 -16.37 -2.54
N VAL A 370 3.49 -16.83 -1.33
CA VAL A 370 3.31 -18.21 -0.89
C VAL A 370 2.76 -18.30 0.53
N ASP A 371 2.19 -19.44 0.89
CA ASP A 371 1.47 -19.62 2.17
C ASP A 371 2.37 -19.86 3.39
N SER A 372 3.67 -20.11 3.21
CA SER A 372 4.58 -20.34 4.33
C SER A 372 5.95 -19.70 4.18
N VAL A 373 6.52 -19.28 5.30
CA VAL A 373 7.90 -18.75 5.36
C VAL A 373 8.92 -19.77 4.83
N LYS A 374 8.67 -21.07 5.07
CA LYS A 374 9.52 -22.16 4.57
C LYS A 374 9.49 -22.23 3.04
N THR A 375 8.31 -22.14 2.44
CA THR A 375 8.15 -22.14 0.98
C THR A 375 8.74 -20.86 0.36
N ALA A 376 8.59 -19.71 1.00
CA ALA A 376 9.22 -18.47 0.55
C ALA A 376 10.76 -18.63 0.47
N TRP A 377 11.36 -19.18 1.52
CA TRP A 377 12.79 -19.45 1.53
C TRP A 377 13.22 -20.46 0.46
N TYR A 378 12.45 -21.54 0.31
CA TYR A 378 12.67 -22.52 -0.76
C TYR A 378 12.69 -21.85 -2.14
N MET A 379 11.69 -21.04 -2.47
CA MET A 379 11.60 -20.33 -3.75
C MET A 379 12.75 -19.33 -3.97
N ILE A 380 13.21 -18.65 -2.92
CA ILE A 380 14.38 -17.78 -2.99
C ILE A 380 15.62 -18.59 -3.38
N VAL A 381 15.84 -19.74 -2.74
CA VAL A 381 16.97 -20.62 -3.06
C VAL A 381 16.86 -21.15 -4.49
N GLN A 382 15.69 -21.63 -4.89
CA GLN A 382 15.44 -22.14 -6.25
C GLN A 382 15.69 -21.09 -7.34
N SER A 383 15.42 -19.83 -7.05
CA SER A 383 15.67 -18.72 -7.98
C SER A 383 17.15 -18.55 -8.38
N VAL A 384 18.05 -19.07 -7.55
CA VAL A 384 19.51 -19.02 -7.81
C VAL A 384 20.05 -20.39 -8.24
N THR A 385 19.59 -21.47 -7.60
CA THR A 385 20.17 -22.81 -7.79
C THR A 385 19.50 -23.60 -8.92
N ASN A 386 18.25 -23.27 -9.28
CA ASN A 386 17.45 -24.00 -10.27
C ASN A 386 16.79 -23.02 -11.26
N PHE A 387 17.59 -22.15 -11.87
CA PHE A 387 17.08 -21.14 -12.79
C PHE A 387 16.92 -21.71 -14.21
N HIS A 388 15.68 -21.96 -14.64
CA HIS A 388 15.34 -22.51 -15.95
C HIS A 388 14.26 -21.66 -16.63
N PRO A 389 14.65 -20.65 -17.44
CA PRO A 389 13.69 -19.75 -18.11
C PRO A 389 12.65 -20.47 -18.98
N SER A 390 13.04 -21.59 -19.60
CA SER A 390 12.18 -22.42 -20.43
C SER A 390 10.94 -22.94 -19.70
N THR A 391 11.01 -23.04 -18.36
CA THR A 391 9.85 -23.44 -17.53
C THR A 391 8.65 -22.50 -17.71
N LEU A 392 8.87 -21.22 -18.04
CA LEU A 392 7.78 -20.29 -18.34
C LEU A 392 6.93 -20.70 -19.54
N LEU A 393 7.58 -21.34 -20.54
CA LEU A 393 6.90 -21.79 -21.76
C LEU A 393 6.11 -23.09 -21.54
N THR A 394 6.39 -23.81 -20.46
CA THR A 394 5.71 -25.06 -20.10
C THR A 394 4.57 -24.87 -19.11
N ILE A 395 4.37 -23.65 -18.60
CA ILE A 395 3.28 -23.34 -17.70
C ILE A 395 1.96 -23.51 -18.46
N SER A 396 1.19 -24.53 -18.09
CA SER A 396 -0.15 -24.72 -18.62
C SER A 396 -1.19 -24.34 -17.58
N SER A 397 -2.20 -23.60 -17.99
CA SER A 397 -3.25 -23.10 -17.10
C SER A 397 -4.34 -24.12 -16.79
N GLY A 398 -3.98 -25.34 -16.46
CA GLY A 398 -4.94 -26.44 -16.27
C GLY A 398 -6.17 -26.15 -15.37
N LYS A 399 -6.13 -25.12 -14.54
CA LYS A 399 -7.25 -24.66 -13.72
C LYS A 399 -8.07 -23.51 -14.32
N LEU A 400 -7.56 -22.77 -15.31
CA LEU A 400 -8.17 -21.52 -15.79
C LEU A 400 -8.64 -21.57 -17.24
N GLY A 401 -8.40 -22.68 -17.98
CA GLY A 401 -8.85 -22.84 -19.37
C GLY A 401 -8.22 -21.85 -20.38
N VAL A 402 -7.29 -20.99 -19.92
CA VAL A 402 -6.60 -20.01 -20.77
C VAL A 402 -5.26 -20.61 -21.18
N ALA A 403 -5.06 -20.84 -22.46
CA ALA A 403 -3.76 -21.24 -22.97
C ALA A 403 -2.74 -20.12 -22.72
N PHE A 404 -1.65 -20.43 -21.99
CA PHE A 404 -0.48 -19.55 -21.90
C PHE A 404 0.14 -19.48 -23.30
N THR A 405 -0.12 -18.40 -23.97
CA THR A 405 0.44 -18.18 -25.30
C THR A 405 1.64 -17.26 -25.19
N PRO A 406 2.65 -17.40 -26.06
CA PRO A 406 3.73 -16.41 -26.22
C PRO A 406 3.20 -14.97 -26.34
N TYR A 407 1.97 -14.83 -26.83
CA TYR A 407 1.22 -13.58 -26.95
C TYR A 407 1.02 -12.87 -25.59
N ALA A 408 0.68 -13.58 -24.52
CA ALA A 408 0.50 -12.99 -23.18
C ALA A 408 1.81 -12.41 -22.63
N LEU A 409 2.93 -13.13 -22.82
CA LEU A 409 4.26 -12.62 -22.45
C LEU A 409 4.68 -11.41 -23.28
N LEU A 410 4.30 -11.38 -24.56
CA LEU A 410 4.52 -10.22 -25.44
C LEU A 410 3.73 -9.00 -24.95
N ILE A 411 2.43 -9.17 -24.62
CA ILE A 411 1.60 -8.10 -24.05
C ILE A 411 2.23 -7.54 -22.79
N LEU A 412 2.62 -8.42 -21.84
CA LEU A 412 3.30 -8.03 -20.60
C LEU A 412 4.61 -7.29 -20.90
N GLY A 413 5.45 -7.82 -21.80
CA GLY A 413 6.73 -7.20 -22.16
C GLY A 413 6.55 -5.81 -22.75
N VAL A 414 5.69 -5.66 -23.76
CA VAL A 414 5.39 -4.37 -24.40
C VAL A 414 4.76 -3.40 -23.40
N GLY A 415 3.80 -3.86 -22.61
CA GLY A 415 3.15 -3.03 -21.59
C GLY A 415 4.11 -2.56 -20.50
N CYS A 416 5.03 -3.42 -20.04
CA CYS A 416 6.10 -3.03 -19.10
C CYS A 416 7.05 -2.00 -19.71
N VAL A 417 7.40 -2.12 -21.00
CA VAL A 417 8.21 -1.12 -21.71
C VAL A 417 7.49 0.23 -21.78
N ILE A 418 6.21 0.24 -22.12
CA ILE A 418 5.39 1.48 -22.12
C ILE A 418 5.38 2.10 -20.71
N LEU A 419 5.11 1.30 -19.67
CA LEU A 419 5.11 1.76 -18.29
C LEU A 419 6.47 2.33 -17.87
N PHE A 420 7.56 1.67 -18.29
CA PHE A 420 8.93 2.13 -18.01
C PHE A 420 9.23 3.46 -18.71
N ILE A 421 8.91 3.60 -20.00
CA ILE A 421 9.10 4.85 -20.76
C ILE A 421 8.34 6.01 -20.11
N VAL A 422 7.05 5.81 -19.80
CA VAL A 422 6.23 6.81 -19.11
C VAL A 422 6.85 7.19 -17.77
N SER A 423 7.33 6.20 -17.01
CA SER A 423 7.98 6.43 -15.71
C SER A 423 9.30 7.21 -15.84
N VAL A 424 10.11 6.95 -16.87
CA VAL A 424 11.34 7.72 -17.16
C VAL A 424 11.01 9.18 -17.47
N ILE A 425 9.99 9.41 -18.31
CA ILE A 425 9.55 10.76 -18.68
C ILE A 425 9.07 11.52 -17.43
N GLN A 426 8.28 10.86 -16.60
CA GLN A 426 7.81 11.44 -15.33
C GLN A 426 8.94 11.68 -14.32
N GLU A 427 9.98 10.82 -14.25
CA GLU A 427 11.13 11.01 -13.36
C GLU A 427 11.97 12.24 -13.77
N ARG A 428 11.91 12.61 -15.06
CA ARG A 428 12.48 13.88 -15.57
C ARG A 428 11.63 15.12 -15.27
N GLY A 429 10.52 14.97 -14.52
CA GLY A 429 9.66 16.08 -14.09
C GLY A 429 8.49 16.39 -15.02
N VAL A 430 8.31 15.67 -16.11
CA VAL A 430 7.18 15.89 -17.04
C VAL A 430 5.89 15.33 -16.42
N LYS A 431 4.87 16.16 -16.32
CA LYS A 431 3.52 15.73 -15.96
C LYS A 431 2.79 15.28 -17.22
N MET A 432 2.60 13.97 -17.36
CA MET A 432 2.07 13.36 -18.61
C MET A 432 0.72 13.93 -19.03
N ARG A 433 -0.20 14.14 -18.10
CA ARG A 433 -1.53 14.70 -18.40
C ARG A 433 -1.45 16.15 -18.88
N ASP A 434 -0.55 16.97 -18.27
CA ASP A 434 -0.31 18.34 -18.73
C ASP A 434 0.34 18.35 -20.12
N ALA A 435 1.22 17.39 -20.42
CA ALA A 435 1.83 17.26 -21.74
C ALA A 435 0.77 16.81 -22.78
N LEU A 436 -0.08 15.84 -22.42
CA LEU A 436 -1.17 15.39 -23.28
C LEU A 436 -2.16 16.51 -23.56
N SER A 437 -2.53 17.32 -22.58
CA SER A 437 -3.47 18.43 -22.75
C SER A 437 -2.98 19.54 -23.73
N LYS A 438 -1.67 19.60 -24.00
CA LYS A 438 -1.09 20.53 -24.98
C LYS A 438 -1.15 20.01 -26.43
N LEU A 439 -1.46 18.73 -26.62
CA LEU A 439 -1.59 18.15 -27.96
C LEU A 439 -2.90 18.62 -28.60
N PRO A 440 -2.99 18.63 -29.94
CA PRO A 440 -4.23 18.91 -30.63
C PRO A 440 -5.29 17.83 -30.32
N PHE A 441 -6.56 18.22 -30.40
CA PHE A 441 -7.69 17.37 -30.00
C PHE A 441 -7.65 15.95 -30.60
N TYR A 442 -7.36 15.84 -31.93
CA TYR A 442 -7.28 14.54 -32.58
C TYR A 442 -6.20 13.62 -32.00
N ALA A 443 -5.06 14.18 -31.57
CA ALA A 443 -4.00 13.39 -30.96
C ALA A 443 -4.39 12.93 -29.55
N GLN A 444 -5.07 13.78 -28.76
CA GLN A 444 -5.62 13.41 -27.48
C GLN A 444 -6.67 12.29 -27.64
N PHE A 445 -7.61 12.46 -28.61
CA PHE A 445 -8.64 11.46 -28.91
C PHE A 445 -8.02 10.13 -29.33
N ALA A 446 -6.97 10.15 -30.16
CA ALA A 446 -6.24 8.95 -30.57
C ALA A 446 -5.64 8.21 -29.36
N VAL A 447 -5.01 8.92 -28.39
CA VAL A 447 -4.47 8.31 -27.16
C VAL A 447 -5.58 7.66 -26.32
N PHE A 448 -6.72 8.33 -26.15
CA PHE A 448 -7.87 7.76 -25.45
C PHE A 448 -8.38 6.49 -26.12
N THR A 449 -8.58 6.55 -27.45
CA THR A 449 -9.07 5.43 -28.24
C THR A 449 -8.12 4.24 -28.18
N VAL A 450 -6.81 4.48 -28.32
CA VAL A 450 -5.79 3.42 -28.21
C VAL A 450 -5.81 2.78 -26.82
N LEU A 451 -5.90 3.57 -25.75
CA LEU A 451 -5.99 3.02 -24.38
C LEU A 451 -7.25 2.18 -24.20
N LEU A 452 -8.41 2.63 -24.67
CA LEU A 452 -9.66 1.88 -24.61
C LEU A 452 -9.57 0.56 -25.39
N ILE A 453 -9.02 0.60 -26.60
CA ILE A 453 -8.81 -0.60 -27.43
C ILE A 453 -7.85 -1.56 -26.73
N CYS A 454 -6.73 -1.07 -26.19
CA CYS A 454 -5.79 -1.90 -25.44
C CYS A 454 -6.46 -2.56 -24.25
N ILE A 455 -7.23 -1.80 -23.46
CA ILE A 455 -7.94 -2.36 -22.29
C ILE A 455 -8.97 -3.39 -22.75
N GLY A 456 -9.76 -3.12 -23.80
CA GLY A 456 -10.82 -4.02 -24.25
C GLY A 456 -10.32 -5.29 -24.94
N LEU A 457 -9.25 -5.20 -25.74
CA LEU A 457 -8.75 -6.33 -26.53
C LEU A 457 -7.62 -7.12 -25.87
N LEU A 458 -6.79 -6.46 -25.04
CA LEU A 458 -5.58 -7.08 -24.48
C LEU A 458 -5.78 -7.59 -23.04
N SER A 459 -6.91 -7.28 -22.40
CA SER A 459 -7.18 -7.79 -21.04
C SER A 459 -7.62 -9.25 -21.07
N PRO A 460 -7.17 -10.08 -20.10
CA PRO A 460 -7.62 -11.46 -19.96
C PRO A 460 -9.00 -11.52 -19.28
N MET A 461 -10.07 -11.09 -19.96
CA MET A 461 -11.41 -10.92 -19.38
C MET A 461 -11.95 -12.19 -18.72
N ALA A 462 -11.58 -13.39 -19.21
CA ALA A 462 -12.00 -14.66 -18.64
C ALA A 462 -11.47 -14.91 -17.21
N VAL A 463 -10.44 -14.17 -16.78
CA VAL A 463 -9.77 -14.30 -15.47
C VAL A 463 -9.66 -12.95 -14.76
N ALA A 464 -10.52 -12.00 -15.09
CA ALA A 464 -10.54 -10.69 -14.44
C ALA A 464 -10.72 -10.84 -12.91
N ARG A 465 -9.81 -10.23 -12.17
CA ARG A 465 -9.81 -10.26 -10.71
C ARG A 465 -10.29 -8.94 -10.13
N GLY A 466 -10.82 -8.98 -8.92
CA GLY A 466 -11.02 -7.78 -8.10
C GLY A 466 -9.70 -7.08 -7.81
N PHE A 467 -9.79 -5.87 -7.29
CA PHE A 467 -8.60 -5.20 -6.77
C PHE A 467 -8.11 -5.94 -5.52
N ILE A 468 -6.80 -6.14 -5.39
CA ILE A 468 -6.17 -6.90 -4.28
C ILE A 468 -6.68 -6.41 -2.92
N TYR A 469 -6.68 -5.11 -2.69
CA TYR A 469 -7.10 -4.54 -1.40
C TYR A 469 -8.62 -4.43 -1.20
N ALA A 470 -9.43 -4.77 -2.19
CA ALA A 470 -10.88 -4.91 -2.01
C ALA A 470 -11.27 -6.26 -1.39
N GLN A 471 -10.31 -7.19 -1.29
CA GLN A 471 -10.50 -8.53 -0.74
C GLN A 471 -9.99 -8.68 0.71
N PHE A 472 -9.38 -7.63 1.27
CA PHE A 472 -8.79 -7.60 2.62
C PHE A 472 -9.68 -6.90 3.65
#